data_f2de3759313e68882c9f0a346e4710c6
#
_entry.id   f2de3759313e68882c9f0a346e4710c6
#
_cell.length_a   1.000
_cell.length_b   1.000
_cell.length_c   1.000
_cell.angle_alpha   90.00
_cell.angle_beta   90.00
_cell.angle_gamma   90.00
#
_symmetry.space_group_name_H-M   'P 1'
#
loop_
_entity.id
_entity.type
_entity.pdbx_description
1 polymer ?
#
loop_
_entity_poly.entity_id
_entity_poly.type
_entity_poly.pdbx_seq_one_letter_code
_entity_poly.pdbx_strand_id
1 'polypeptide(L)'
;MDDVVIIGGGIIGAASAYFLSKEGRKVKVIERDPTYKTASFPLSLGGFRRQFFQKENILLGKFAREFIYQIPNLLKTEKNPNPTASMVTNGYLLMFGPEHADEQYKALENHKVCEAGTKNIKGSELSKVFPYINSEGIETATYTDNQSEGWIDPFMFHSALKSKAIELGAEFIKGEVKSISEIKAKTIISAAGCWTKDLLEDIPVVPQKHTVFRVKCPKYIKEMPLTGDLTTGVYWRPEGGEYLAGSPNSVFDATDLEPAWNDFEELVWPALAQRIPAFEELKLTGGWAGYYDCNKLDNNAVVGKHPKFDNVYMASGFTGRGLMQAPGIGRALTEIITTGSYQTIDISDFAVERVLGNNARPEPYVL
;
A
#
# COMPACT_ATOMS: atom_id res chain seq x y z
N MET A 1 -13.15 28.69 -12.68
CA MET A 1 -12.07 28.17 -11.82
C MET A 1 -12.65 26.93 -11.14
N ASP A 2 -12.03 25.78 -11.34
CA ASP A 2 -12.45 24.52 -10.73
C ASP A 2 -12.35 24.60 -9.19
N ASP A 3 -13.19 23.83 -8.47
CA ASP A 3 -13.13 23.84 -7.01
C ASP A 3 -11.96 22.98 -6.51
N VAL A 4 -11.93 21.69 -6.89
CA VAL A 4 -10.82 20.80 -6.58
C VAL A 4 -10.38 20.07 -7.84
N VAL A 5 -9.08 20.09 -8.13
CA VAL A 5 -8.46 19.27 -9.19
C VAL A 5 -7.49 18.30 -8.56
N ILE A 6 -7.64 17.03 -8.90
CA ILE A 6 -6.74 15.94 -8.47
C ILE A 6 -5.92 15.50 -9.68
N ILE A 7 -4.61 15.50 -9.56
CA ILE A 7 -3.66 15.03 -10.59
C ILE A 7 -3.29 13.58 -10.25
N GLY A 8 -3.71 12.65 -11.11
CA GLY A 8 -3.59 11.20 -10.91
C GLY A 8 -4.86 10.56 -10.36
N GLY A 9 -5.45 9.66 -11.15
CA GLY A 9 -6.68 8.92 -10.83
C GLY A 9 -6.42 7.52 -10.25
N GLY A 10 -5.20 7.25 -9.77
CA GLY A 10 -4.85 6.02 -9.08
C GLY A 10 -5.63 5.84 -7.77
N ILE A 11 -5.22 4.88 -6.94
CA ILE A 11 -5.99 4.54 -5.73
C ILE A 11 -6.11 5.71 -4.74
N ILE A 12 -5.05 6.52 -4.59
CA ILE A 12 -5.04 7.71 -3.71
C ILE A 12 -5.96 8.79 -4.27
N GLY A 13 -5.86 9.07 -5.59
CA GLY A 13 -6.72 10.07 -6.24
C GLY A 13 -8.20 9.66 -6.22
N ALA A 14 -8.51 8.37 -6.44
CA ALA A 14 -9.88 7.87 -6.38
C ALA A 14 -10.46 7.94 -4.96
N ALA A 15 -9.67 7.61 -3.92
CA ALA A 15 -10.09 7.76 -2.52
C ALA A 15 -10.30 9.22 -2.14
N SER A 16 -9.39 10.12 -2.53
CA SER A 16 -9.54 11.56 -2.29
C SER A 16 -10.76 12.12 -2.99
N ALA A 17 -11.01 11.70 -4.24
CA ALA A 17 -12.21 12.10 -4.99
C ALA A 17 -13.49 11.62 -4.29
N TYR A 18 -13.52 10.38 -3.82
CA TYR A 18 -14.65 9.84 -3.07
C TYR A 18 -14.98 10.68 -1.83
N PHE A 19 -14.00 10.92 -0.95
CA PHE A 19 -14.25 11.62 0.31
C PHE A 19 -14.60 13.09 0.08
N LEU A 20 -13.91 13.80 -0.83
CA LEU A 20 -14.22 15.20 -1.15
C LEU A 20 -15.60 15.35 -1.79
N SER A 21 -15.98 14.47 -2.72
CA SER A 21 -17.31 14.51 -3.33
C SER A 21 -18.41 14.19 -2.33
N LYS A 22 -18.14 13.31 -1.36
CA LYS A 22 -19.04 13.02 -0.25
C LYS A 22 -19.30 14.23 0.65
N GLU A 23 -18.31 15.14 0.80
CA GLU A 23 -18.42 16.42 1.48
C GLU A 23 -19.00 17.54 0.56
N GLY A 24 -19.54 17.17 -0.62
CA GLY A 24 -20.20 18.11 -1.54
C GLY A 24 -19.24 18.97 -2.36
N ARG A 25 -17.92 18.67 -2.39
CA ARG A 25 -16.96 19.41 -3.21
C ARG A 25 -17.08 18.99 -4.69
N LYS A 26 -16.89 19.95 -5.59
CA LYS A 26 -16.82 19.67 -7.03
C LYS A 26 -15.41 19.22 -7.39
N VAL A 27 -15.26 17.94 -7.70
CA VAL A 27 -13.96 17.31 -7.92
C VAL A 27 -13.77 16.94 -9.38
N LYS A 28 -12.64 17.30 -9.95
CA LYS A 28 -12.16 16.87 -11.26
C LYS A 28 -10.85 16.11 -11.10
N VAL A 29 -10.79 14.87 -11.59
CA VAL A 29 -9.59 14.03 -11.58
C VAL A 29 -9.03 13.96 -12.98
N ILE A 30 -7.75 14.33 -13.15
CA ILE A 30 -7.02 14.23 -14.42
C ILE A 30 -6.11 13.02 -14.38
N GLU A 31 -6.37 12.04 -15.25
CA GLU A 31 -5.61 10.79 -15.32
C GLU A 31 -5.04 10.60 -16.72
N ARG A 32 -3.72 10.42 -16.81
CA ARG A 32 -3.03 10.27 -18.09
C ARG A 32 -3.34 8.95 -18.79
N ASP A 33 -3.44 7.86 -18.02
CA ASP A 33 -3.78 6.52 -18.53
C ASP A 33 -4.99 5.92 -17.81
N PRO A 34 -6.22 6.13 -18.32
CA PRO A 34 -7.43 5.56 -17.74
C PRO A 34 -7.49 4.03 -17.71
N THR A 35 -6.53 3.33 -18.36
CA THR A 35 -6.39 1.87 -18.27
C THR A 35 -5.61 1.44 -17.02
N TYR A 36 -4.88 2.38 -16.40
CA TYR A 36 -4.04 2.16 -15.22
C TYR A 36 -2.95 1.08 -15.39
N LYS A 37 -2.54 0.79 -16.64
CA LYS A 37 -1.65 -0.32 -16.96
C LYS A 37 -0.30 -0.24 -16.22
N THR A 38 0.20 0.98 -16.00
CA THR A 38 1.49 1.22 -15.31
C THR A 38 1.32 1.80 -13.91
N ALA A 39 0.09 1.95 -13.43
CA ALA A 39 -0.17 2.42 -12.08
C ALA A 39 0.25 1.35 -11.05
N SER A 40 0.67 1.79 -9.87
CA SER A 40 1.17 0.88 -8.82
C SER A 40 0.10 -0.07 -8.29
N PHE A 41 -1.14 0.41 -8.11
CA PHE A 41 -2.18 -0.35 -7.42
C PHE A 41 -2.57 -1.66 -8.12
N PRO A 42 -2.76 -1.76 -9.44
CA PRO A 42 -3.19 -3.02 -10.08
C PRO A 42 -2.08 -4.07 -10.14
N LEU A 43 -0.82 -3.64 -9.94
CA LEU A 43 0.36 -4.51 -9.95
C LEU A 43 0.77 -4.94 -8.53
N SER A 44 0.01 -4.55 -7.52
CA SER A 44 0.23 -4.85 -6.10
C SER A 44 -0.30 -6.24 -5.73
N LEU A 45 0.26 -6.86 -4.67
CA LEU A 45 -0.30 -8.07 -4.07
C LEU A 45 -1.63 -7.84 -3.32
N GLY A 46 -2.04 -6.60 -3.18
CA GLY A 46 -3.33 -6.27 -2.57
C GLY A 46 -3.38 -6.37 -1.06
N GLY A 47 -2.24 -6.54 -0.38
CA GLY A 47 -2.19 -6.73 1.06
C GLY A 47 -2.77 -5.56 1.86
N PHE A 48 -3.43 -5.86 2.98
CA PHE A 48 -3.83 -4.89 4.00
C PHE A 48 -3.51 -5.42 5.39
N ARG A 49 -2.81 -4.60 6.18
CA ARG A 49 -2.31 -4.97 7.52
C ARG A 49 -2.26 -3.76 8.45
N ARG A 50 -2.04 -4.02 9.75
CA ARG A 50 -1.83 -3.03 10.82
C ARG A 50 -0.47 -3.18 11.49
N GLN A 51 0.30 -4.16 11.08
CA GLN A 51 1.62 -4.48 11.62
C GLN A 51 2.67 -3.54 11.01
N PHE A 52 2.89 -2.38 11.64
CA PHE A 52 3.83 -1.35 11.23
C PHE A 52 4.64 -0.85 12.42
N PHE A 53 5.77 -0.19 12.16
CA PHE A 53 6.57 0.43 13.20
C PHE A 53 5.95 1.76 13.67
N GLN A 54 5.57 2.63 12.73
CA GLN A 54 5.00 3.95 13.03
C GLN A 54 3.51 3.86 13.39
N LYS A 55 3.09 4.61 14.42
CA LYS A 55 1.68 4.66 14.88
C LYS A 55 0.72 5.11 13.80
N GLU A 56 1.11 6.08 13.01
CA GLU A 56 0.32 6.63 11.92
C GLU A 56 -0.01 5.55 10.89
N ASN A 57 0.97 4.70 10.53
CA ASN A 57 0.76 3.57 9.62
C ASN A 57 -0.19 2.54 10.23
N ILE A 58 -0.09 2.26 11.53
CA ILE A 58 -1.00 1.36 12.24
C ILE A 58 -2.44 1.90 12.21
N LEU A 59 -2.62 3.18 12.52
CA LEU A 59 -3.94 3.83 12.53
C LEU A 59 -4.56 3.91 11.14
N LEU A 60 -3.76 4.23 10.12
CA LEU A 60 -4.18 4.17 8.72
C LEU A 60 -4.60 2.76 8.31
N GLY A 61 -3.84 1.73 8.72
CA GLY A 61 -4.18 0.32 8.49
C GLY A 61 -5.48 -0.10 9.20
N LYS A 62 -5.71 0.37 10.44
CA LYS A 62 -6.98 0.15 11.18
C LYS A 62 -8.15 0.76 10.42
N PHE A 63 -8.04 2.02 10.03
CA PHE A 63 -9.10 2.71 9.29
C PHE A 63 -9.39 2.02 7.95
N ALA A 64 -8.33 1.63 7.23
CA ALA A 64 -8.47 0.92 5.97
C ALA A 64 -9.20 -0.41 6.13
N ARG A 65 -8.85 -1.19 7.16
CA ARG A 65 -9.54 -2.45 7.46
C ARG A 65 -11.04 -2.22 7.65
N GLU A 66 -11.42 -1.30 8.53
CA GLU A 66 -12.84 -0.97 8.77
C GLU A 66 -13.54 -0.53 7.46
N PHE A 67 -12.87 0.30 6.67
CA PHE A 67 -13.40 0.77 5.39
C PHE A 67 -13.60 -0.39 4.39
N ILE A 68 -12.62 -1.30 4.27
CA ILE A 68 -12.68 -2.45 3.36
C ILE A 68 -13.86 -3.38 3.72
N TYR A 69 -14.07 -3.65 5.01
CA TYR A 69 -15.22 -4.43 5.46
C TYR A 69 -16.56 -3.75 5.15
N GLN A 70 -16.57 -2.42 5.06
CA GLN A 70 -17.78 -1.63 4.77
C GLN A 70 -17.98 -1.31 3.28
N ILE A 71 -17.13 -1.82 2.37
CA ILE A 71 -17.25 -1.58 0.92
C ILE A 71 -18.69 -1.82 0.43
N PRO A 72 -19.39 -2.94 0.77
CA PRO A 72 -20.75 -3.18 0.30
C PRO A 72 -21.76 -2.10 0.69
N ASN A 73 -21.51 -1.38 1.78
CA ASN A 73 -22.37 -0.31 2.27
C ASN A 73 -21.91 1.06 1.77
N LEU A 74 -20.61 1.36 1.89
CA LEU A 74 -20.06 2.69 1.63
C LEU A 74 -19.94 3.01 0.14
N LEU A 75 -19.62 2.00 -0.68
CA LEU A 75 -19.33 2.17 -2.10
C LEU A 75 -20.44 1.66 -3.03
N LYS A 76 -21.60 1.31 -2.46
CA LYS A 76 -22.79 0.95 -3.23
C LYS A 76 -23.23 2.08 -4.15
N THR A 77 -23.49 1.75 -5.42
CA THR A 77 -24.02 2.66 -6.44
C THR A 77 -25.25 2.06 -7.10
N GLU A 78 -26.02 2.87 -7.83
CA GLU A 78 -27.14 2.36 -8.62
C GLU A 78 -26.69 1.32 -9.66
N LYS A 79 -25.52 1.56 -10.29
CA LYS A 79 -24.94 0.65 -11.31
C LYS A 79 -24.27 -0.59 -10.72
N ASN A 80 -23.79 -0.51 -9.47
CA ASN A 80 -23.19 -1.62 -8.74
C ASN A 80 -23.78 -1.67 -7.32
N PRO A 81 -24.90 -2.36 -7.11
CA PRO A 81 -25.57 -2.43 -5.81
C PRO A 81 -24.85 -3.31 -4.79
N ASN A 82 -23.91 -4.14 -5.21
CA ASN A 82 -23.16 -5.05 -4.35
C ASN A 82 -21.64 -4.98 -4.65
N PRO A 83 -20.98 -3.83 -4.42
CA PRO A 83 -19.55 -3.70 -4.65
C PRO A 83 -18.77 -4.62 -3.72
N THR A 84 -17.67 -5.16 -4.23
CA THR A 84 -16.75 -6.00 -3.45
C THR A 84 -15.31 -5.69 -3.88
N ALA A 85 -14.36 -6.08 -3.05
CA ALA A 85 -12.94 -6.09 -3.37
C ALA A 85 -12.35 -7.51 -3.30
N SER A 86 -13.18 -8.55 -3.42
CA SER A 86 -12.74 -9.96 -3.34
C SER A 86 -11.80 -10.22 -2.15
N MET A 87 -12.19 -9.74 -0.97
CA MET A 87 -11.37 -9.79 0.24
C MET A 87 -11.12 -11.23 0.69
N VAL A 88 -9.85 -11.54 0.97
CA VAL A 88 -9.39 -12.76 1.62
C VAL A 88 -8.72 -12.38 2.94
N THR A 89 -9.13 -13.02 4.04
CA THR A 89 -8.74 -12.65 5.40
C THR A 89 -7.98 -13.77 6.13
N ASN A 90 -7.00 -14.36 5.45
CA ASN A 90 -6.16 -15.41 6.03
C ASN A 90 -5.14 -14.89 7.06
N GLY A 91 -5.14 -13.58 7.31
CA GLY A 91 -4.18 -12.94 8.21
C GLY A 91 -2.88 -12.52 7.54
N TYR A 92 -1.97 -12.01 8.37
CA TYR A 92 -0.61 -11.64 8.02
C TYR A 92 0.37 -12.27 8.99
N LEU A 93 1.52 -12.69 8.49
CA LEU A 93 2.64 -13.19 9.27
C LEU A 93 3.91 -12.43 8.86
N LEU A 94 4.59 -11.80 9.81
CA LEU A 94 5.90 -11.20 9.62
C LEU A 94 6.92 -11.93 10.49
N MET A 95 8.03 -12.38 9.90
CA MET A 95 9.09 -13.10 10.56
C MET A 95 10.36 -12.26 10.61
N PHE A 96 11.01 -12.21 11.76
CA PHE A 96 12.16 -11.35 12.05
C PHE A 96 13.33 -12.19 12.56
N GLY A 97 14.50 -11.93 12.00
CA GLY A 97 15.77 -12.46 12.52
C GLY A 97 16.27 -11.70 13.75
N PRO A 98 17.36 -12.15 14.37
CA PRO A 98 17.95 -11.48 15.52
C PRO A 98 18.29 -10.01 15.27
N GLU A 99 18.68 -9.67 14.04
CA GLU A 99 19.05 -8.31 13.63
C GLU A 99 17.91 -7.29 13.66
N HIS A 100 16.66 -7.77 13.58
CA HIS A 100 15.45 -6.93 13.60
C HIS A 100 14.67 -7.05 14.92
N ALA A 101 15.08 -7.91 15.85
CA ALA A 101 14.30 -8.26 17.04
C ALA A 101 14.05 -7.05 17.95
N ASP A 102 15.09 -6.24 18.22
CA ASP A 102 14.97 -5.07 19.09
C ASP A 102 14.03 -4.01 18.51
N GLU A 103 14.06 -3.82 17.20
CA GLU A 103 13.17 -2.90 16.50
C GLU A 103 11.74 -3.41 16.54
N GLN A 104 11.55 -4.71 16.34
CA GLN A 104 10.24 -5.35 16.44
C GLN A 104 9.65 -5.24 17.86
N TYR A 105 10.44 -5.45 18.91
CA TYR A 105 9.96 -5.28 20.29
C TYR A 105 9.52 -3.84 20.57
N LYS A 106 10.20 -2.82 20.02
CA LYS A 106 9.74 -1.43 20.08
C LYS A 106 8.42 -1.21 19.32
N ALA A 107 8.27 -1.83 18.15
CA ALA A 107 7.03 -1.75 17.39
C ALA A 107 5.83 -2.35 18.14
N LEU A 108 6.02 -3.42 18.92
CA LEU A 108 4.95 -4.05 19.71
C LEU A 108 4.32 -3.10 20.74
N GLU A 109 5.07 -2.15 21.28
CA GLU A 109 4.51 -1.12 22.15
C GLU A 109 3.53 -0.21 21.38
N ASN A 110 3.88 0.17 20.14
CA ASN A 110 2.99 0.93 19.27
C ASN A 110 1.77 0.09 18.87
N HIS A 111 1.96 -1.22 18.58
CA HIS A 111 0.83 -2.12 18.29
C HIS A 111 -0.15 -2.20 19.46
N LYS A 112 0.36 -2.25 20.69
CA LYS A 112 -0.47 -2.27 21.91
C LYS A 112 -1.21 -0.96 22.10
N VAL A 113 -0.51 0.17 22.01
CA VAL A 113 -1.10 1.51 22.17
C VAL A 113 -2.19 1.77 21.11
N CYS A 114 -1.96 1.36 19.88
CA CYS A 114 -2.90 1.52 18.78
C CYS A 114 -3.94 0.39 18.68
N GLU A 115 -3.91 -0.60 19.59
CA GLU A 115 -4.81 -1.77 19.57
C GLU A 115 -4.81 -2.48 18.21
N ALA A 116 -3.61 -2.76 17.68
CA ALA A 116 -3.45 -3.37 16.37
C ALA A 116 -3.96 -4.83 16.32
N GLY A 117 -4.14 -5.47 17.48
CA GLY A 117 -4.57 -6.88 17.56
C GLY A 117 -3.50 -7.86 17.11
N THR A 118 -2.24 -7.44 17.08
CA THR A 118 -1.09 -8.25 16.70
C THR A 118 -0.72 -9.20 17.83
N LYS A 119 -0.47 -10.46 17.49
CA LYS A 119 0.12 -11.46 18.36
C LYS A 119 1.61 -11.57 18.07
N ASN A 120 2.41 -11.70 19.12
CA ASN A 120 3.84 -11.98 19.01
C ASN A 120 4.16 -13.41 19.48
N ILE A 121 5.10 -14.06 18.80
CA ILE A 121 5.52 -15.43 19.08
C ILE A 121 7.03 -15.54 18.89
N LYS A 122 7.69 -16.34 19.74
CA LYS A 122 9.12 -16.66 19.56
C LYS A 122 9.31 -17.55 18.34
N GLY A 123 10.42 -17.39 17.64
CA GLY A 123 10.76 -18.23 16.49
C GLY A 123 10.71 -19.73 16.80
N SER A 124 11.19 -20.16 17.98
CA SER A 124 11.15 -21.55 18.45
C SER A 124 9.73 -22.12 18.62
N GLU A 125 8.71 -21.28 18.63
CA GLU A 125 7.30 -21.69 18.77
C GLU A 125 6.51 -21.52 17.48
N LEU A 126 7.10 -20.93 16.45
CA LEU A 126 6.43 -20.58 15.19
C LEU A 126 5.79 -21.80 14.52
N SER A 127 6.49 -22.94 14.47
CA SER A 127 5.99 -24.18 13.88
C SER A 127 4.80 -24.83 14.64
N LYS A 128 4.53 -24.41 15.88
CA LYS A 128 3.32 -24.84 16.62
C LYS A 128 2.06 -24.18 16.06
N VAL A 129 2.19 -22.94 15.56
CA VAL A 129 1.08 -22.17 14.97
C VAL A 129 1.03 -22.36 13.45
N PHE A 130 2.19 -22.42 12.80
CA PHE A 130 2.34 -22.60 11.35
C PHE A 130 3.21 -23.83 11.06
N PRO A 131 2.64 -25.06 11.12
CA PRO A 131 3.40 -26.32 11.08
C PRO A 131 4.19 -26.56 9.77
N TYR A 132 3.87 -25.81 8.73
CA TYR A 132 4.53 -25.90 7.43
C TYR A 132 5.74 -24.95 7.30
N ILE A 133 5.99 -24.10 8.32
CA ILE A 133 7.11 -23.13 8.30
C ILE A 133 8.31 -23.68 9.06
N ASN A 134 9.46 -23.67 8.40
CA ASN A 134 10.75 -23.84 9.04
C ASN A 134 11.15 -22.52 9.73
N SER A 135 11.33 -22.58 11.04
CA SER A 135 11.64 -21.41 11.88
C SER A 135 13.14 -21.14 12.08
N GLU A 136 14.01 -21.86 11.39
CA GLU A 136 15.45 -21.67 11.50
C GLU A 136 15.85 -20.22 11.19
N GLY A 137 16.67 -19.60 12.07
CA GLY A 137 17.10 -18.21 11.94
C GLY A 137 16.03 -17.16 12.27
N ILE A 138 14.83 -17.56 12.71
CA ILE A 138 13.78 -16.62 13.16
C ILE A 138 13.88 -16.46 14.68
N GLU A 139 14.08 -15.22 15.14
CA GLU A 139 14.07 -14.86 16.55
C GLU A 139 12.64 -14.65 17.06
N THR A 140 11.84 -13.89 16.32
CA THR A 140 10.46 -13.56 16.66
C THR A 140 9.60 -13.43 15.42
N ALA A 141 8.29 -13.62 15.58
CA ALA A 141 7.33 -13.36 14.52
C ALA A 141 6.08 -12.67 15.07
N THR A 142 5.45 -11.88 14.23
CA THR A 142 4.14 -11.28 14.54
C THR A 142 3.10 -11.76 13.54
N TYR A 143 1.90 -11.99 14.03
CA TYR A 143 0.79 -12.42 13.19
C TYR A 143 -0.55 -11.90 13.70
N THR A 144 -1.56 -11.96 12.86
CA THR A 144 -2.93 -11.67 13.24
C THR A 144 -3.82 -12.88 12.99
N ASP A 145 -4.92 -12.96 13.73
CA ASP A 145 -5.92 -14.01 13.52
C ASP A 145 -6.56 -13.90 12.14
N ASN A 146 -7.06 -15.02 11.65
CA ASN A 146 -7.96 -15.07 10.51
C ASN A 146 -9.11 -14.05 10.69
N GLN A 147 -9.58 -13.43 9.60
CA GLN A 147 -10.60 -12.39 9.56
C GLN A 147 -10.14 -11.00 10.03
N SER A 148 -8.85 -10.78 10.19
CA SER A 148 -8.30 -9.53 10.72
C SER A 148 -7.51 -8.74 9.69
N GLU A 149 -6.68 -9.40 8.92
CA GLU A 149 -5.82 -8.88 7.87
C GLU A 149 -5.78 -9.85 6.68
N GLY A 150 -5.19 -9.45 5.57
CA GLY A 150 -5.11 -10.30 4.39
C GLY A 150 -4.87 -9.48 3.13
N TRP A 151 -5.65 -9.75 2.09
CA TRP A 151 -5.53 -9.03 0.82
C TRP A 151 -6.88 -8.87 0.13
N ILE A 152 -6.89 -7.95 -0.82
CA ILE A 152 -8.04 -7.62 -1.67
C ILE A 152 -7.63 -7.62 -3.13
N ASP A 153 -8.59 -7.65 -4.03
CA ASP A 153 -8.37 -7.31 -5.43
C ASP A 153 -8.21 -5.78 -5.58
N PRO A 154 -7.02 -5.29 -5.97
CA PRO A 154 -6.76 -3.86 -6.03
C PRO A 154 -7.59 -3.14 -7.09
N PHE A 155 -7.85 -3.81 -8.22
CA PHE A 155 -8.60 -3.22 -9.31
C PHE A 155 -10.10 -3.09 -8.97
N MET A 156 -10.68 -4.11 -8.34
CA MET A 156 -12.06 -4.07 -7.87
C MET A 156 -12.26 -2.97 -6.81
N PHE A 157 -11.31 -2.84 -5.88
CA PHE A 157 -11.36 -1.79 -4.86
C PHE A 157 -11.27 -0.39 -5.46
N HIS A 158 -10.32 -0.14 -6.35
CA HIS A 158 -10.21 1.12 -7.07
C HIS A 158 -11.47 1.44 -7.87
N SER A 159 -11.99 0.46 -8.61
CA SER A 159 -13.21 0.61 -9.42
C SER A 159 -14.43 0.99 -8.57
N ALA A 160 -14.56 0.38 -7.38
CA ALA A 160 -15.65 0.71 -6.46
C ALA A 160 -15.54 2.16 -5.94
N LEU A 161 -14.35 2.58 -5.51
CA LEU A 161 -14.08 3.97 -5.08
C LEU A 161 -14.38 4.97 -6.18
N LYS A 162 -13.82 4.73 -7.38
CA LYS A 162 -14.02 5.60 -8.56
C LYS A 162 -15.49 5.69 -8.96
N SER A 163 -16.20 4.55 -9.02
CA SER A 163 -17.62 4.52 -9.38
C SER A 163 -18.46 5.31 -8.39
N LYS A 164 -18.18 5.17 -7.08
CA LYS A 164 -18.90 5.93 -6.05
C LYS A 164 -18.57 7.42 -6.11
N ALA A 165 -17.30 7.79 -6.32
CA ALA A 165 -16.92 9.18 -6.51
C ALA A 165 -17.66 9.83 -7.70
N ILE A 166 -17.78 9.12 -8.83
CA ILE A 166 -18.52 9.58 -10.02
C ILE A 166 -20.01 9.74 -9.70
N GLU A 167 -20.63 8.79 -9.01
CA GLU A 167 -22.04 8.90 -8.59
C GLU A 167 -22.27 10.12 -7.69
N LEU A 168 -21.26 10.47 -6.87
CA LEU A 168 -21.28 11.67 -6.01
C LEU A 168 -20.93 12.96 -6.76
N GLY A 169 -20.70 12.91 -8.08
CA GLY A 169 -20.47 14.07 -8.94
C GLY A 169 -19.01 14.36 -9.28
N ALA A 170 -18.06 13.47 -8.98
CA ALA A 170 -16.69 13.63 -9.45
C ALA A 170 -16.58 13.36 -10.96
N GLU A 171 -15.77 14.17 -11.64
CA GLU A 171 -15.43 13.98 -13.06
C GLU A 171 -14.04 13.36 -13.18
N PHE A 172 -13.92 12.25 -13.91
CA PHE A 172 -12.63 11.65 -14.28
C PHE A 172 -12.38 11.88 -15.76
N ILE A 173 -11.37 12.66 -16.08
CA ILE A 173 -11.01 13.01 -17.46
C ILE A 173 -9.64 12.47 -17.82
N LYS A 174 -9.48 12.05 -19.09
CA LYS A 174 -8.17 11.70 -19.64
C LYS A 174 -7.38 12.98 -19.94
N GLY A 175 -6.17 13.05 -19.39
CA GLY A 175 -5.27 14.16 -19.64
C GLY A 175 -3.95 13.97 -18.89
N GLU A 176 -2.91 14.59 -19.36
CA GLU A 176 -1.59 14.61 -18.71
C GLU A 176 -1.29 16.02 -18.23
N VAL A 177 -0.93 16.15 -16.96
CA VAL A 177 -0.48 17.42 -16.36
C VAL A 177 1.04 17.37 -16.28
N LYS A 178 1.71 18.31 -16.93
CA LYS A 178 3.18 18.40 -16.94
C LYS A 178 3.72 19.44 -15.95
N SER A 179 2.87 20.36 -15.51
CA SER A 179 3.21 21.34 -14.49
C SER A 179 2.00 21.71 -13.66
N ILE A 180 2.20 21.92 -12.37
CA ILE A 180 1.16 22.43 -11.44
C ILE A 180 0.58 23.77 -11.93
N SER A 181 1.40 24.61 -12.58
CA SER A 181 0.99 25.92 -13.11
C SER A 181 -0.05 25.87 -14.23
N GLU A 182 -0.23 24.72 -14.88
CA GLU A 182 -1.27 24.52 -15.91
C GLU A 182 -2.68 24.46 -15.30
N ILE A 183 -2.78 24.19 -14.00
CA ILE A 183 -4.05 23.93 -13.31
C ILE A 183 -4.58 25.21 -12.66
N LYS A 184 -5.80 25.60 -13.03
CA LYS A 184 -6.52 26.72 -12.42
C LYS A 184 -7.65 26.19 -11.52
N ALA A 185 -7.35 25.91 -10.27
CA ALA A 185 -8.31 25.45 -9.28
C ALA A 185 -8.13 26.16 -7.93
N LYS A 186 -9.18 26.16 -7.09
CA LYS A 186 -9.07 26.65 -5.71
C LYS A 186 -8.19 25.74 -4.87
N THR A 187 -8.25 24.44 -5.14
CA THR A 187 -7.44 23.41 -4.49
C THR A 187 -6.91 22.43 -5.54
N ILE A 188 -5.64 22.10 -5.46
CA ILE A 188 -4.97 21.14 -6.33
C ILE A 188 -4.43 20.03 -5.41
N ILE A 189 -4.65 18.77 -5.78
CA ILE A 189 -4.08 17.62 -5.08
C ILE A 189 -3.18 16.85 -6.05
N SER A 190 -1.89 16.77 -5.76
CA SER A 190 -0.99 15.88 -6.48
C SER A 190 -1.07 14.47 -5.86
N ALA A 191 -1.65 13.52 -6.59
CA ALA A 191 -1.72 12.11 -6.29
C ALA A 191 -1.01 11.28 -7.39
N ALA A 192 0.12 11.82 -7.90
CA ALA A 192 0.82 11.32 -9.06
C ALA A 192 1.69 10.07 -8.80
N GLY A 193 1.66 9.52 -7.57
CA GLY A 193 2.42 8.31 -7.20
C GLY A 193 3.92 8.50 -7.44
N CYS A 194 4.57 7.54 -8.07
CA CYS A 194 6.01 7.57 -8.32
C CYS A 194 6.46 8.66 -9.32
N TRP A 195 5.54 9.34 -9.99
CA TRP A 195 5.82 10.50 -10.87
C TRP A 195 5.65 11.85 -10.16
N THR A 196 5.54 11.87 -8.85
CA THR A 196 5.41 13.10 -8.07
C THR A 196 6.55 14.07 -8.31
N LYS A 197 7.78 13.57 -8.46
CA LYS A 197 8.97 14.39 -8.72
C LYS A 197 8.89 15.20 -10.04
N ASP A 198 8.14 14.72 -11.03
CA ASP A 198 7.96 15.43 -12.31
C ASP A 198 7.11 16.71 -12.13
N LEU A 199 6.32 16.78 -11.06
CA LEU A 199 5.44 17.92 -10.74
C LEU A 199 5.95 18.75 -9.56
N LEU A 200 6.63 18.13 -8.63
CA LEU A 200 7.14 18.68 -7.37
C LEU A 200 8.58 18.17 -7.17
N GLU A 201 9.53 18.86 -7.81
CA GLU A 201 10.94 18.42 -7.94
C GLU A 201 11.68 18.29 -6.59
N ASP A 202 11.22 19.02 -5.57
CA ASP A 202 11.81 19.03 -4.22
C ASP A 202 11.35 17.86 -3.36
N ILE A 203 10.43 17.03 -3.85
CA ILE A 203 9.94 15.85 -3.12
C ILE A 203 10.74 14.61 -3.55
N PRO A 204 11.44 13.90 -2.64
CA PRO A 204 12.33 12.79 -2.97
C PRO A 204 11.57 11.47 -3.19
N VAL A 205 10.46 11.52 -3.92
CA VAL A 205 9.66 10.35 -4.29
C VAL A 205 10.04 9.92 -5.70
N VAL A 206 10.47 8.68 -5.83
CA VAL A 206 10.95 8.10 -7.09
C VAL A 206 10.30 6.75 -7.37
N PRO A 207 10.23 6.32 -8.64
CA PRO A 207 9.83 4.96 -8.97
C PRO A 207 10.86 3.95 -8.45
N GLN A 208 10.40 2.96 -7.72
CA GLN A 208 11.18 1.80 -7.30
C GLN A 208 10.51 0.55 -7.84
N LYS A 209 11.16 -0.11 -8.80
CA LYS A 209 10.62 -1.31 -9.45
C LYS A 209 10.83 -2.54 -8.57
N HIS A 210 9.74 -3.29 -8.36
CA HIS A 210 9.71 -4.58 -7.70
C HIS A 210 9.16 -5.64 -8.64
N THR A 211 9.66 -6.87 -8.52
CA THR A 211 9.19 -8.03 -9.29
C THR A 211 8.34 -8.94 -8.41
N VAL A 212 7.22 -9.37 -8.96
CA VAL A 212 6.35 -10.40 -8.37
C VAL A 212 6.32 -11.61 -9.31
N PHE A 213 6.56 -12.78 -8.74
CA PHE A 213 6.51 -14.07 -9.41
C PHE A 213 5.21 -14.80 -9.09
N ARG A 214 4.66 -15.48 -10.08
CA ARG A 214 3.58 -16.43 -9.94
C ARG A 214 4.17 -17.84 -10.01
N VAL A 215 3.92 -18.64 -8.98
CA VAL A 215 4.53 -19.94 -8.81
C VAL A 215 3.50 -20.98 -8.41
N LYS A 216 3.71 -22.23 -8.85
CA LYS A 216 2.83 -23.36 -8.54
C LYS A 216 3.57 -24.41 -7.76
N CYS A 217 2.94 -24.94 -6.69
CA CYS A 217 3.41 -26.06 -5.91
C CYS A 217 2.39 -27.20 -6.01
N PRO A 218 2.80 -28.48 -6.10
CA PRO A 218 1.89 -29.62 -6.04
C PRO A 218 1.09 -29.66 -4.72
N LYS A 219 1.72 -29.25 -3.62
CA LYS A 219 1.07 -29.10 -2.30
C LYS A 219 0.62 -27.66 -2.10
N TYR A 220 -0.68 -27.40 -2.26
CA TYR A 220 -1.27 -26.08 -2.06
C TYR A 220 -1.83 -25.89 -0.66
N ILE A 221 -1.41 -24.84 0.05
CA ILE A 221 -1.87 -24.45 1.39
C ILE A 221 -2.75 -23.23 1.26
N LYS A 222 -4.06 -23.43 1.15
CA LYS A 222 -5.05 -22.39 0.86
C LYS A 222 -5.16 -21.34 1.96
N GLU A 223 -5.08 -21.75 3.23
CA GLU A 223 -5.31 -20.89 4.40
C GLU A 223 -4.03 -20.24 4.93
N MET A 224 -2.98 -20.23 4.12
CA MET A 224 -1.74 -19.53 4.47
C MET A 224 -1.98 -18.02 4.54
N PRO A 225 -1.49 -17.30 5.58
CA PRO A 225 -1.50 -15.85 5.62
C PRO A 225 -0.60 -15.25 4.54
N LEU A 226 -0.78 -13.98 4.22
CA LEU A 226 0.25 -13.23 3.53
C LEU A 226 1.47 -13.16 4.46
N THR A 227 2.56 -13.72 4.02
CA THR A 227 3.76 -13.92 4.84
C THR A 227 4.92 -13.09 4.30
N GLY A 228 5.62 -12.38 5.18
CA GLY A 228 6.85 -11.68 4.90
C GLY A 228 7.99 -12.21 5.78
N ASP A 229 9.07 -12.57 5.14
CA ASP A 229 10.31 -12.96 5.81
C ASP A 229 11.32 -11.82 5.76
N LEU A 230 11.42 -11.07 6.85
CA LEU A 230 12.32 -9.90 6.93
C LEU A 230 13.80 -10.29 6.91
N THR A 231 14.12 -11.58 7.17
CA THR A 231 15.52 -12.05 7.08
C THR A 231 16.01 -12.17 5.65
N THR A 232 15.10 -12.37 4.70
CA THR A 232 15.40 -12.52 3.27
C THR A 232 14.79 -11.40 2.42
N GLY A 233 13.80 -10.65 2.96
CA GLY A 233 13.00 -9.68 2.23
C GLY A 233 11.98 -10.31 1.26
N VAL A 234 11.87 -11.63 1.21
CA VAL A 234 10.89 -12.34 0.36
C VAL A 234 9.54 -12.37 1.06
N TYR A 235 8.48 -12.12 0.31
CA TYR A 235 7.11 -12.20 0.80
C TYR A 235 6.23 -12.96 -0.18
N TRP A 236 5.19 -13.64 0.34
CA TRP A 236 4.33 -14.49 -0.48
C TRP A 236 2.92 -14.64 0.08
N ARG A 237 1.99 -15.04 -0.78
CA ARG A 237 0.62 -15.40 -0.43
C ARG A 237 0.03 -16.40 -1.42
N PRO A 238 -0.98 -17.19 -1.01
CA PRO A 238 -1.73 -18.03 -1.96
C PRO A 238 -2.61 -17.18 -2.89
N GLU A 239 -2.78 -17.67 -4.13
CA GLU A 239 -3.64 -17.06 -5.14
C GLU A 239 -4.18 -18.10 -6.12
N GLY A 240 -5.48 -18.41 -6.06
CA GLY A 240 -6.17 -19.20 -7.08
C GLY A 240 -5.59 -20.60 -7.36
N GLY A 241 -4.95 -21.27 -6.38
CA GLY A 241 -4.28 -22.56 -6.56
C GLY A 241 -2.78 -22.45 -6.88
N GLU A 242 -2.26 -21.25 -6.94
CA GLU A 242 -0.85 -20.90 -7.09
C GLU A 242 -0.41 -20.01 -5.89
N TYR A 243 0.80 -19.49 -5.94
CA TYR A 243 1.29 -18.48 -5.01
C TYR A 243 1.83 -17.29 -5.77
N LEU A 244 1.73 -16.12 -5.18
CA LEU A 244 2.46 -14.92 -5.57
C LEU A 244 3.61 -14.72 -4.59
N ALA A 245 4.79 -14.42 -5.11
CA ALA A 245 5.99 -14.17 -4.31
C ALA A 245 6.72 -12.93 -4.81
N GLY A 246 7.10 -12.03 -3.90
CA GLY A 246 7.83 -10.82 -4.24
C GLY A 246 9.33 -10.99 -4.07
N SER A 247 10.11 -10.41 -5.01
CA SER A 247 11.56 -10.32 -4.91
C SER A 247 11.99 -9.29 -3.86
N PRO A 248 13.05 -9.57 -3.07
CA PRO A 248 13.66 -8.58 -2.20
C PRO A 248 14.43 -7.50 -2.97
N ASN A 249 14.82 -7.79 -4.21
CA ASN A 249 15.51 -6.84 -5.08
C ASN A 249 14.56 -5.78 -5.61
N SER A 250 15.09 -4.56 -5.70
CA SER A 250 14.38 -3.43 -6.28
C SER A 250 15.32 -2.53 -7.06
N VAL A 251 14.79 -1.85 -8.07
CA VAL A 251 15.55 -0.93 -8.91
C VAL A 251 14.96 0.48 -8.78
N PHE A 252 15.75 1.40 -8.24
CA PHE A 252 15.36 2.81 -8.15
C PHE A 252 15.48 3.52 -9.50
N ASP A 253 14.66 4.55 -9.67
CA ASP A 253 14.59 5.37 -10.88
C ASP A 253 14.39 4.52 -12.16
N ALA A 254 13.73 3.37 -12.03
CA ALA A 254 13.45 2.48 -13.15
C ALA A 254 12.44 3.10 -14.13
N THR A 255 12.68 2.90 -15.41
CA THR A 255 11.86 3.44 -16.52
C THR A 255 11.06 2.38 -17.26
N ASP A 256 11.22 1.12 -16.89
CA ASP A 256 10.52 -0.03 -17.47
C ASP A 256 9.87 -0.91 -16.42
N LEU A 257 8.98 -1.79 -16.84
CA LEU A 257 8.31 -2.80 -16.01
C LEU A 257 8.72 -4.23 -16.42
N GLU A 258 9.93 -4.41 -16.97
CA GLU A 258 10.44 -5.76 -17.22
C GLU A 258 10.80 -6.44 -15.89
N PRO A 259 10.27 -7.65 -15.62
CA PRO A 259 10.58 -8.41 -14.42
C PRO A 259 12.06 -8.82 -14.36
N ALA A 260 12.63 -8.85 -13.17
CA ALA A 260 13.96 -9.38 -12.92
C ALA A 260 13.90 -10.92 -12.81
N TRP A 261 13.77 -11.62 -13.93
CA TRP A 261 13.51 -13.07 -13.98
C TRP A 261 14.54 -13.92 -13.23
N ASN A 262 15.82 -13.51 -13.25
CA ASN A 262 16.89 -14.23 -12.55
C ASN A 262 16.71 -14.25 -11.05
N ASP A 263 16.05 -13.24 -10.46
CA ASP A 263 15.79 -13.18 -9.02
C ASP A 263 15.00 -14.39 -8.53
N PHE A 264 14.22 -15.01 -9.39
CA PHE A 264 13.46 -16.18 -8.97
C PHE A 264 14.38 -17.34 -8.56
N GLU A 265 15.33 -17.71 -9.39
CA GLU A 265 16.24 -18.83 -9.12
C GLU A 265 17.32 -18.45 -8.10
N GLU A 266 17.79 -17.21 -8.14
CA GLU A 266 18.91 -16.76 -7.30
C GLU A 266 18.51 -16.40 -5.86
N LEU A 267 17.28 -15.89 -5.66
CA LEU A 267 16.87 -15.30 -4.39
C LEU A 267 15.53 -15.86 -3.87
N VAL A 268 14.48 -15.83 -4.70
CA VAL A 268 13.11 -16.05 -4.23
C VAL A 268 12.86 -17.52 -3.97
N TRP A 269 13.17 -18.39 -4.92
CA TRP A 269 12.97 -19.83 -4.74
C TRP A 269 13.80 -20.42 -3.59
N PRO A 270 15.09 -20.14 -3.43
CA PRO A 270 15.87 -20.63 -2.29
C PRO A 270 15.28 -20.18 -0.93
N ALA A 271 14.89 -18.92 -0.81
CA ALA A 271 14.28 -18.39 0.41
C ALA A 271 12.94 -19.08 0.72
N LEU A 272 12.09 -19.26 -0.28
CA LEU A 272 10.81 -19.94 -0.13
C LEU A 272 10.99 -21.43 0.25
N ALA A 273 11.90 -22.15 -0.38
CA ALA A 273 12.20 -23.55 -0.11
C ALA A 273 12.78 -23.75 1.32
N GLN A 274 13.64 -22.84 1.75
CA GLN A 274 14.15 -22.81 3.13
C GLN A 274 13.02 -22.67 4.15
N ARG A 275 12.04 -21.80 3.90
CA ARG A 275 10.92 -21.56 4.81
C ARG A 275 9.84 -22.62 4.76
N ILE A 276 9.57 -23.16 3.61
CA ILE A 276 8.52 -24.16 3.40
C ILE A 276 9.11 -25.31 2.58
N PRO A 277 9.51 -26.42 3.19
CA PRO A 277 10.20 -27.52 2.47
C PRO A 277 9.43 -28.03 1.23
N ALA A 278 8.09 -27.99 1.25
CA ALA A 278 7.28 -28.35 0.09
C ALA A 278 7.50 -27.43 -1.13
N PHE A 279 8.08 -26.25 -0.92
CA PHE A 279 8.35 -25.27 -1.99
C PHE A 279 9.65 -25.56 -2.77
N GLU A 280 10.41 -26.61 -2.41
CA GLU A 280 11.45 -27.17 -3.28
C GLU A 280 10.89 -27.59 -4.66
N GLU A 281 9.61 -27.98 -4.71
CA GLU A 281 8.93 -28.39 -5.94
C GLU A 281 8.22 -27.23 -6.68
N LEU A 282 8.50 -25.96 -6.34
CA LEU A 282 7.90 -24.82 -7.01
C LEU A 282 8.26 -24.76 -8.48
N LYS A 283 7.28 -24.39 -9.30
CA LYS A 283 7.46 -24.09 -10.73
C LYS A 283 7.04 -22.66 -11.02
N LEU A 284 7.92 -21.91 -11.65
CA LEU A 284 7.60 -20.58 -12.14
C LEU A 284 6.55 -20.68 -13.24
N THR A 285 5.43 -19.97 -13.11
CA THR A 285 4.33 -19.95 -14.09
C THR A 285 4.14 -18.58 -14.73
N GLY A 286 4.81 -17.55 -14.22
CA GLY A 286 4.80 -16.19 -14.76
C GLY A 286 5.24 -15.16 -13.71
N GLY A 287 5.03 -13.90 -14.04
CA GLY A 287 5.38 -12.79 -13.16
C GLY A 287 5.12 -11.45 -13.82
N TRP A 288 5.30 -10.42 -13.06
CA TRP A 288 5.22 -9.02 -13.53
C TRP A 288 6.08 -8.12 -12.64
N ALA A 289 6.31 -6.90 -13.10
CA ALA A 289 6.91 -5.87 -12.27
C ALA A 289 5.93 -4.72 -12.03
N GLY A 290 6.10 -4.01 -10.92
CA GLY A 290 5.33 -2.83 -10.56
C GLY A 290 6.19 -1.77 -9.89
N TYR A 291 5.73 -0.53 -9.87
CA TYR A 291 6.42 0.55 -9.20
C TYR A 291 5.86 0.76 -7.78
N TYR A 292 6.75 0.86 -6.80
CA TYR A 292 6.48 1.61 -5.58
C TYR A 292 6.80 3.09 -5.83
N ASP A 293 6.03 3.96 -5.22
CA ASP A 293 6.32 5.38 -5.07
C ASP A 293 7.21 5.56 -3.84
N CYS A 294 8.51 5.30 -4.01
CA CYS A 294 9.43 5.26 -2.88
C CYS A 294 9.82 6.65 -2.41
N ASN A 295 9.56 6.95 -1.13
CA ASN A 295 10.15 8.11 -0.47
C ASN A 295 11.55 7.73 0.03
N LYS A 296 12.58 8.25 -0.65
CA LYS A 296 13.99 7.93 -0.37
C LYS A 296 14.49 8.42 0.99
N LEU A 297 13.77 9.32 1.66
CA LEU A 297 14.16 9.82 2.98
C LEU A 297 13.99 8.75 4.06
N ASP A 298 12.82 8.09 4.08
CA ASP A 298 12.44 7.28 5.24
C ASP A 298 11.36 6.21 4.97
N ASN A 299 11.05 5.95 3.72
CA ASN A 299 10.01 5.01 3.31
C ASN A 299 8.58 5.36 3.79
N ASN A 300 8.33 6.54 4.34
CA ASN A 300 6.99 6.96 4.77
C ASN A 300 6.33 7.93 3.81
N ALA A 301 5.01 7.92 3.82
CA ALA A 301 4.19 8.80 3.00
C ALA A 301 4.51 10.28 3.24
N VAL A 302 4.33 11.09 2.20
CA VAL A 302 4.40 12.54 2.22
C VAL A 302 3.01 13.06 1.91
N VAL A 303 2.34 13.65 2.91
CA VAL A 303 0.93 14.03 2.81
C VAL A 303 0.68 15.41 3.43
N GLY A 304 -0.07 16.22 2.75
CA GLY A 304 -0.50 17.52 3.28
C GLY A 304 -0.31 18.68 2.30
N LYS A 305 -0.40 19.90 2.82
CA LYS A 305 -0.22 21.12 2.05
C LYS A 305 1.26 21.31 1.71
N HIS A 306 1.57 21.64 0.46
CA HIS A 306 2.94 21.96 0.06
C HIS A 306 3.26 23.41 0.43
N PRO A 307 4.31 23.70 1.23
CA PRO A 307 4.53 25.03 1.81
C PRO A 307 4.86 26.13 0.79
N LYS A 308 5.34 25.76 -0.40
CA LYS A 308 5.65 26.72 -1.47
C LYS A 308 4.42 27.19 -2.27
N PHE A 309 3.25 26.60 -2.05
CA PHE A 309 2.03 26.90 -2.79
C PHE A 309 0.86 27.15 -1.86
N ASP A 310 0.04 28.14 -2.19
CA ASP A 310 -1.12 28.48 -1.34
C ASP A 310 -2.25 27.46 -1.40
N ASN A 311 -2.37 26.74 -2.51
CA ASN A 311 -3.52 25.87 -2.81
C ASN A 311 -3.14 24.44 -3.24
N VAL A 312 -1.88 24.03 -3.11
CA VAL A 312 -1.41 22.70 -3.51
C VAL A 312 -1.28 21.79 -2.30
N TYR A 313 -1.92 20.64 -2.39
CA TYR A 313 -1.78 19.50 -1.47
C TYR A 313 -1.19 18.33 -2.23
N MET A 314 -0.61 17.38 -1.51
CA MET A 314 -0.08 16.17 -2.12
C MET A 314 -0.26 14.94 -1.24
N ALA A 315 -0.22 13.77 -1.86
CA ALA A 315 -0.10 12.49 -1.19
C ALA A 315 0.61 11.48 -2.10
N SER A 316 1.82 11.13 -1.72
CA SER A 316 2.67 10.15 -2.42
C SER A 316 3.76 9.61 -1.48
N GLY A 317 4.65 8.77 -1.99
CA GLY A 317 5.76 8.23 -1.22
C GLY A 317 5.36 7.13 -0.25
N PHE A 318 4.33 6.36 -0.59
CA PHE A 318 3.79 5.30 0.27
C PHE A 318 4.68 4.08 0.36
N THR A 319 5.64 3.92 -0.53
CA THR A 319 6.61 2.83 -0.55
C THR A 319 5.92 1.47 -0.38
N GLY A 320 5.01 1.14 -1.34
CA GLY A 320 4.24 -0.11 -1.38
C GLY A 320 2.96 -0.17 -0.55
N ARG A 321 2.66 0.83 0.31
CA ARG A 321 1.50 0.81 1.22
C ARG A 321 0.29 1.61 0.73
N GLY A 322 0.41 2.30 -0.41
CA GLY A 322 -0.63 3.23 -0.90
C GLY A 322 -2.02 2.60 -1.03
N LEU A 323 -2.12 1.34 -1.49
CA LEU A 323 -3.41 0.66 -1.64
C LEU A 323 -4.16 0.59 -0.32
N MET A 324 -3.54 0.05 0.72
CA MET A 324 -4.18 -0.13 2.01
C MET A 324 -4.38 1.19 2.77
N GLN A 325 -3.56 2.20 2.53
CA GLN A 325 -3.67 3.48 3.22
C GLN A 325 -4.63 4.47 2.55
N ALA A 326 -5.00 4.22 1.28
CA ALA A 326 -5.80 5.13 0.48
C ALA A 326 -7.09 5.63 1.16
N PRO A 327 -7.90 4.82 1.86
CA PRO A 327 -9.09 5.33 2.53
C PRO A 327 -8.77 6.36 3.62
N GLY A 328 -7.79 6.06 4.48
CA GLY A 328 -7.36 6.95 5.56
C GLY A 328 -6.75 8.24 5.03
N ILE A 329 -5.94 8.16 3.98
CA ILE A 329 -5.32 9.31 3.32
C ILE A 329 -6.37 10.20 2.62
N GLY A 330 -7.30 9.58 1.89
CA GLY A 330 -8.41 10.33 1.27
C GLY A 330 -9.26 11.07 2.30
N ARG A 331 -9.53 10.43 3.45
CA ARG A 331 -10.23 11.06 4.59
C ARG A 331 -9.40 12.21 5.17
N ALA A 332 -8.13 12.00 5.47
CA ALA A 332 -7.24 12.99 6.05
C ALA A 332 -7.04 14.23 5.15
N LEU A 333 -6.82 14.03 3.84
CA LEU A 333 -6.76 15.13 2.88
C LEU A 333 -8.07 15.91 2.83
N THR A 334 -9.20 15.23 2.85
CA THR A 334 -10.51 15.89 2.87
C THR A 334 -10.67 16.74 4.12
N GLU A 335 -10.30 16.25 5.29
CA GLU A 335 -10.39 16.97 6.56
C GLU A 335 -9.52 18.22 6.55
N ILE A 336 -8.23 18.10 6.21
CA ILE A 336 -7.32 19.25 6.21
C ILE A 336 -7.72 20.31 5.18
N ILE A 337 -8.31 19.92 4.04
CA ILE A 337 -8.79 20.84 3.00
C ILE A 337 -10.09 21.53 3.42
N THR A 338 -10.98 20.85 4.13
CA THR A 338 -12.31 21.40 4.45
C THR A 338 -12.38 22.08 5.82
N THR A 339 -11.61 21.61 6.79
CA THR A 339 -11.65 22.09 8.18
C THR A 339 -10.34 22.72 8.66
N GLY A 340 -9.25 22.52 7.92
CA GLY A 340 -7.92 23.01 8.28
C GLY A 340 -7.16 22.12 9.28
N SER A 341 -7.71 20.99 9.72
CA SER A 341 -7.06 20.08 10.68
C SER A 341 -7.53 18.64 10.52
N TYR A 342 -6.69 17.68 10.93
CA TYR A 342 -7.07 16.27 10.98
C TYR A 342 -8.08 16.02 12.11
N GLN A 343 -9.13 15.26 11.84
CA GLN A 343 -10.20 14.95 12.79
C GLN A 343 -10.26 13.45 13.13
N THR A 344 -9.99 12.60 12.15
CA THR A 344 -10.12 11.14 12.29
C THR A 344 -8.79 10.48 12.64
N ILE A 345 -7.72 10.79 11.90
CA ILE A 345 -6.38 10.28 12.12
C ILE A 345 -5.41 11.44 11.95
N ASP A 346 -4.68 11.76 13.00
CA ASP A 346 -3.61 12.73 12.90
C ASP A 346 -2.40 12.10 12.21
N ILE A 347 -2.12 12.59 11.01
CA ILE A 347 -0.96 12.22 10.20
C ILE A 347 -0.02 13.40 9.97
N SER A 348 -0.03 14.39 10.85
CA SER A 348 0.84 15.57 10.77
C SER A 348 2.33 15.21 10.71
N ASP A 349 2.70 14.07 11.27
CA ASP A 349 4.05 13.52 11.18
C ASP A 349 4.46 13.08 9.77
N PHE A 350 3.53 13.01 8.82
CA PHE A 350 3.78 12.76 7.39
C PHE A 350 3.75 14.04 6.55
N ALA A 351 3.72 15.20 7.19
CA ALA A 351 3.69 16.49 6.52
C ALA A 351 4.85 16.71 5.54
N VAL A 352 4.59 17.52 4.51
CA VAL A 352 5.57 17.85 3.46
C VAL A 352 6.81 18.53 4.04
N GLU A 353 6.62 19.42 5.02
CA GLU A 353 7.68 20.15 5.71
C GLU A 353 8.72 19.23 6.34
N ARG A 354 8.30 18.05 6.82
CA ARG A 354 9.20 17.02 7.36
C ARG A 354 10.26 16.62 6.32
N VAL A 355 9.81 16.36 5.12
CA VAL A 355 10.69 15.89 4.03
C VAL A 355 11.59 17.02 3.54
N LEU A 356 11.04 18.21 3.35
CA LEU A 356 11.82 19.40 2.97
C LEU A 356 12.86 19.80 4.04
N GLY A 357 12.55 19.55 5.32
CA GLY A 357 13.46 19.76 6.45
C GLY A 357 14.40 18.61 6.73
N ASN A 358 14.41 17.55 5.92
CA ASN A 358 15.20 16.33 6.12
C ASN A 358 15.01 15.66 7.49
N ASN A 359 13.80 15.73 8.04
CA ASN A 359 13.41 15.13 9.33
C ASN A 359 12.85 13.72 9.09
N ALA A 360 13.72 12.72 9.02
CA ALA A 360 13.33 11.34 8.74
C ALA A 360 12.52 10.69 9.87
N ARG A 361 11.50 9.92 9.50
CA ARG A 361 10.71 9.04 10.39
C ARG A 361 10.62 7.65 9.76
N PRO A 362 11.65 6.81 9.90
CA PRO A 362 11.75 5.56 9.15
C PRO A 362 10.60 4.59 9.42
N GLU A 363 10.09 3.96 8.36
CA GLU A 363 9.28 2.74 8.44
C GLU A 363 10.12 1.57 7.93
N PRO A 364 10.65 0.71 8.83
CA PRO A 364 11.57 -0.34 8.45
C PRO A 364 10.88 -1.54 7.80
N TYR A 365 9.56 -1.71 7.99
CA TYR A 365 8.82 -2.90 7.53
C TYR A 365 8.25 -2.71 6.12
N VAL A 366 9.15 -2.51 5.17
CA VAL A 366 8.85 -2.49 3.74
C VAL A 366 9.14 -3.87 3.16
N LEU A 367 8.16 -4.45 2.45
CA LEU A 367 8.24 -5.73 1.76
C LEU A 367 7.82 -5.55 0.31
#